data_fc106a8ce9f1de09e4214dbbaab2818d
#
_entry.id   fc106a8ce9f1de09e4214dbbaab2818d
#
_cell.length_a   1.000
_cell.length_b   1.000
_cell.length_c   1.000
_cell.angle_alpha   90.00
_cell.angle_beta   90.00
_cell.angle_gamma   90.00
#
_symmetry.space_group_name_H-M   'P 1'
#
loop_
_entity.id
_entity.type
_entity.pdbx_description
1 polymer ?
#
loop_
_entity_poly.entity_id
_entity_poly.type
_entity_poly.pdbx_seq_one_letter_code
_entity_poly.pdbx_strand_id
1 'polypeptide(L)'
;MIKTISDIAKGLDIDIVGFAGNEVLSGLQGVLESRISKGLATEFEPKSVKDRIDPTMTLRECKGIITIAVPYNTACETSSRVTIKGSLSRSSWGLDYHIVVKKLLKELSGRLESVLGGSYLTFADTGPLVDRELAYRSGLGYYGKNCCIINPIYGSYVFIGYILTSLELSSDAIPIESQCGDCRLCLDACPTGALEAPGVLNPHKCISYLTQTKEYIPEELQKRMGVKIYGCDTCQAVCPKNKGVRSSRYKEFQPLKTGGCVDIKELLEMSKRDYTDKYGDMAGNWRGRSVLIRNALIAIKNMGIESELEDQLENLRKREVELWKPYL
;
A
#
# COMPACT_ATOMS: atom_id res chain seq x y z
N MET A 1 23.54 -7.44 -20.05
CA MET A 1 23.29 -6.94 -18.68
C MET A 1 21.83 -7.08 -18.28
N ILE A 2 20.85 -6.46 -18.94
CA ILE A 2 19.41 -6.58 -18.63
C ILE A 2 18.95 -8.04 -18.56
N LYS A 3 19.32 -8.87 -19.54
CA LYS A 3 19.00 -10.30 -19.53
C LYS A 3 19.56 -11.01 -18.30
N THR A 4 20.82 -10.75 -17.93
CA THR A 4 21.44 -11.34 -16.75
C THR A 4 20.68 -10.95 -15.47
N ILE A 5 20.29 -9.67 -15.33
CA ILE A 5 19.51 -9.18 -14.19
C ILE A 5 18.13 -9.87 -14.15
N SER A 6 17.46 -9.98 -15.29
CA SER A 6 16.15 -10.66 -15.40
C SER A 6 16.24 -12.15 -15.04
N ASP A 7 17.31 -12.84 -15.48
CA ASP A 7 17.53 -14.26 -15.18
C ASP A 7 17.79 -14.46 -13.67
N ILE A 8 18.58 -13.56 -13.04
CA ILE A 8 18.83 -13.58 -11.59
C ILE A 8 17.53 -13.32 -10.82
N ALA A 9 16.74 -12.32 -11.22
CA ALA A 9 15.45 -12.00 -10.60
C ALA A 9 14.49 -13.20 -10.68
N LYS A 10 14.40 -13.83 -11.86
CA LYS A 10 13.57 -15.04 -12.04
C LYS A 10 14.02 -16.20 -11.17
N GLY A 11 15.34 -16.37 -10.97
CA GLY A 11 15.90 -17.37 -10.06
C GLY A 11 15.64 -17.09 -8.57
N LEU A 12 15.11 -15.91 -8.24
CA LEU A 12 14.64 -15.49 -6.90
C LEU A 12 13.11 -15.42 -6.82
N ASP A 13 12.42 -16.01 -7.77
CA ASP A 13 10.97 -15.97 -7.84
C ASP A 13 10.38 -14.56 -8.05
N ILE A 14 11.16 -13.62 -8.56
CA ILE A 14 10.69 -12.28 -8.96
C ILE A 14 10.31 -12.32 -10.44
N ASP A 15 9.01 -12.44 -10.72
CA ASP A 15 8.50 -12.58 -12.10
C ASP A 15 8.39 -11.26 -12.85
N ILE A 16 8.26 -10.15 -12.12
CA ILE A 16 7.99 -8.85 -12.71
C ILE A 16 9.14 -7.92 -12.33
N VAL A 17 10.03 -7.70 -13.28
CA VAL A 17 11.17 -6.79 -13.17
C VAL A 17 11.21 -5.89 -14.39
N GLY A 18 11.52 -4.63 -14.19
CA GLY A 18 11.68 -3.65 -15.24
C GLY A 18 12.83 -2.73 -14.94
N PHE A 19 13.23 -1.94 -15.94
CA PHE A 19 14.44 -1.14 -15.92
C PHE A 19 14.11 0.29 -16.37
N ALA A 20 14.83 1.26 -15.81
CA ALA A 20 14.81 2.63 -16.25
C ALA A 20 16.22 3.25 -16.10
N GLY A 21 16.49 4.30 -16.82
CA GLY A 21 17.66 5.16 -16.61
C GLY A 21 17.48 6.00 -15.32
N ASN A 22 18.43 6.89 -15.11
CA ASN A 22 18.45 7.79 -13.93
C ASN A 22 17.90 9.19 -14.25
N GLU A 23 17.18 9.34 -15.35
CA GLU A 23 16.63 10.64 -15.73
C GLU A 23 15.68 11.17 -14.65
N VAL A 24 15.80 12.46 -14.36
CA VAL A 24 14.91 13.16 -13.43
C VAL A 24 13.45 12.96 -13.85
N LEU A 25 12.60 12.65 -12.90
CA LEU A 25 11.16 12.46 -13.09
C LEU A 25 10.45 13.81 -13.29
N SER A 26 10.94 14.65 -14.23
CA SER A 26 10.55 16.04 -14.39
C SER A 26 9.05 16.24 -14.63
N GLY A 27 8.37 15.27 -15.27
CA GLY A 27 6.92 15.29 -15.43
C GLY A 27 6.11 15.29 -14.13
N LEU A 28 6.72 14.89 -13.01
CA LEU A 28 6.07 14.91 -11.70
C LEU A 28 6.25 16.21 -10.95
N GLN A 29 7.22 17.06 -11.29
CA GLN A 29 7.54 18.25 -10.50
C GLN A 29 6.31 19.14 -10.28
N GLY A 30 5.67 19.58 -11.35
CA GLY A 30 4.48 20.43 -11.25
C GLY A 30 3.30 19.76 -10.54
N VAL A 31 3.15 18.43 -10.69
CA VAL A 31 2.12 17.66 -9.97
C VAL A 31 2.38 17.69 -8.46
N LEU A 32 3.60 17.41 -8.02
CA LEU A 32 3.97 17.41 -6.61
C LEU A 32 3.87 18.79 -5.97
N GLU A 33 4.36 19.85 -6.66
CA GLU A 33 4.25 21.24 -6.23
C GLU A 33 2.78 21.67 -6.10
N SER A 34 1.94 21.34 -7.10
CA SER A 34 0.50 21.61 -7.04
C SER A 34 -0.20 20.87 -5.90
N ARG A 35 0.19 19.63 -5.59
CA ARG A 35 -0.35 18.88 -4.44
C ARG A 35 0.00 19.56 -3.12
N ILE A 36 1.25 19.99 -2.96
CA ILE A 36 1.72 20.70 -1.76
C ILE A 36 0.95 22.02 -1.60
N SER A 37 0.87 22.85 -2.65
CA SER A 37 0.19 24.14 -2.60
C SER A 37 -1.32 24.04 -2.29
N LYS A 38 -1.95 22.92 -2.67
CA LYS A 38 -3.36 22.61 -2.38
C LYS A 38 -3.57 21.91 -1.04
N GLY A 39 -2.53 21.70 -0.23
CA GLY A 39 -2.63 20.96 1.04
C GLY A 39 -2.98 19.48 0.86
N LEU A 40 -2.64 18.88 -0.28
CA LEU A 40 -2.89 17.47 -0.59
C LEU A 40 -1.68 16.57 -0.31
N ALA A 41 -0.60 17.08 0.26
CA ALA A 41 0.49 16.29 0.79
C ALA A 41 0.11 15.72 2.16
N THR A 42 0.63 14.54 2.49
CA THR A 42 0.38 13.87 3.77
C THR A 42 1.67 13.80 4.59
N GLU A 43 1.53 13.52 5.90
CA GLU A 43 2.67 13.27 6.79
C GLU A 43 3.47 12.01 6.42
N PHE A 44 2.98 11.20 5.50
CA PHE A 44 3.66 9.97 5.04
C PHE A 44 4.57 10.21 3.83
N GLU A 45 4.47 11.38 3.21
CA GLU A 45 5.23 11.71 2.00
C GLU A 45 6.52 12.48 2.34
N PRO A 46 7.66 12.22 1.67
CA PRO A 46 8.84 13.07 1.76
C PRO A 46 8.51 14.52 1.38
N LYS A 47 9.05 15.48 2.14
CA LYS A 47 8.71 16.91 1.95
C LYS A 47 9.41 17.55 0.74
N SER A 48 10.61 17.08 0.39
CA SER A 48 11.40 17.64 -0.71
C SER A 48 10.93 17.08 -2.06
N VAL A 49 10.43 17.95 -2.92
CA VAL A 49 10.06 17.56 -4.30
C VAL A 49 11.28 17.07 -5.07
N LYS A 50 12.45 17.71 -4.87
CA LYS A 50 13.69 17.32 -5.56
C LYS A 50 14.10 15.89 -5.24
N ASP A 51 14.02 15.49 -3.96
CA ASP A 51 14.38 14.13 -3.54
C ASP A 51 13.40 13.08 -4.10
N ARG A 52 12.17 13.51 -4.40
CA ARG A 52 11.13 12.63 -4.95
C ARG A 52 11.25 12.40 -6.46
N ILE A 53 12.01 13.23 -7.15
CA ILE A 53 12.09 13.18 -8.62
C ILE A 53 13.49 12.93 -9.16
N ASP A 54 14.54 13.13 -8.37
CA ASP A 54 15.94 13.03 -8.81
C ASP A 54 16.64 11.86 -8.10
N PRO A 55 16.89 10.73 -8.81
CA PRO A 55 17.57 9.57 -8.23
C PRO A 55 18.97 9.86 -7.71
N THR A 56 19.66 10.86 -8.30
CA THR A 56 21.03 11.21 -7.93
C THR A 56 21.14 11.92 -6.59
N MET A 57 20.03 12.45 -6.08
CA MET A 57 19.96 13.00 -4.71
C MET A 57 20.09 11.91 -3.65
N THR A 58 19.73 10.68 -3.98
CA THR A 58 19.79 9.52 -3.07
C THR A 58 21.04 8.69 -3.29
N LEU A 59 21.39 8.41 -4.53
CA LEU A 59 22.62 7.72 -4.92
C LEU A 59 23.35 8.57 -5.96
N ARG A 60 24.42 9.26 -5.54
CA ARG A 60 25.12 10.23 -6.39
C ARG A 60 25.61 9.63 -7.70
N GLU A 61 26.10 8.39 -7.67
CA GLU A 61 26.56 7.63 -8.83
C GLU A 61 25.44 6.83 -9.52
N CYS A 62 24.18 7.12 -9.25
CA CYS A 62 23.04 6.43 -9.88
C CYS A 62 23.09 6.60 -11.40
N LYS A 63 23.03 5.49 -12.11
CA LYS A 63 22.96 5.44 -13.58
C LYS A 63 21.81 4.59 -14.09
N GLY A 64 21.16 3.86 -13.18
CA GLY A 64 20.04 3.02 -13.55
C GLY A 64 19.15 2.66 -12.38
N ILE A 65 17.95 2.23 -12.69
CA ILE A 65 16.92 1.84 -11.74
C ILE A 65 16.38 0.47 -12.15
N ILE A 66 16.30 -0.44 -11.17
CA ILE A 66 15.64 -1.73 -11.31
C ILE A 66 14.38 -1.69 -10.48
N THR A 67 13.22 -1.89 -11.08
CA THR A 67 11.93 -1.89 -10.38
C THR A 67 11.34 -3.28 -10.41
N ILE A 68 10.80 -3.74 -9.28
CA ILE A 68 10.10 -5.02 -9.18
C ILE A 68 8.65 -4.78 -8.77
N ALA A 69 7.77 -5.66 -9.22
CA ALA A 69 6.40 -5.73 -8.73
C ALA A 69 6.14 -7.11 -8.13
N VAL A 70 5.66 -7.12 -6.87
CA VAL A 70 5.41 -8.32 -6.09
C VAL A 70 3.90 -8.48 -5.90
N PRO A 71 3.25 -9.44 -6.58
CA PRO A 71 1.80 -9.59 -6.49
C PRO A 71 1.36 -10.09 -5.12
N TYR A 72 0.22 -9.55 -4.63
CA TYR A 72 -0.36 -9.93 -3.33
C TYR A 72 -1.82 -10.39 -3.40
N ASN A 73 -2.39 -10.56 -4.59
CA ASN A 73 -3.76 -11.06 -4.73
C ASN A 73 -3.84 -12.53 -4.33
N THR A 74 -4.26 -12.80 -3.09
CA THR A 74 -4.47 -14.14 -2.55
C THR A 74 -5.97 -14.42 -2.36
N ALA A 75 -6.37 -15.69 -2.43
CA ALA A 75 -7.69 -16.11 -2.01
C ALA A 75 -7.81 -16.05 -0.48
N CYS A 76 -8.98 -15.69 0.01
CA CYS A 76 -9.31 -15.74 1.43
C CYS A 76 -10.60 -16.55 1.59
N GLU A 77 -10.51 -17.65 2.32
CA GLU A 77 -11.67 -18.31 2.88
C GLU A 77 -12.01 -17.59 4.19
N THR A 78 -13.01 -16.71 4.15
CA THR A 78 -13.42 -15.98 5.36
C THR A 78 -13.77 -16.96 6.47
N SER A 79 -13.06 -16.85 7.60
CA SER A 79 -13.35 -17.64 8.79
C SER A 79 -14.80 -17.38 9.23
N SER A 80 -15.60 -18.45 9.35
CA SER A 80 -16.97 -18.41 9.88
C SER A 80 -17.04 -18.11 11.39
N ARG A 81 -15.88 -18.04 12.06
CA ARG A 81 -15.76 -17.89 13.52
C ARG A 81 -15.78 -16.43 14.02
N VAL A 82 -15.65 -15.46 13.13
CA VAL A 82 -15.63 -14.03 13.53
C VAL A 82 -17.05 -13.55 13.75
N THR A 83 -17.34 -13.08 14.96
CA THR A 83 -18.69 -12.62 15.38
C THR A 83 -18.96 -11.21 14.86
N ILE A 84 -18.07 -10.27 15.10
CA ILE A 84 -18.19 -8.86 14.70
C ILE A 84 -17.03 -8.52 13.78
N LYS A 85 -17.30 -8.49 12.46
CA LYS A 85 -16.25 -8.37 11.44
C LYS A 85 -15.87 -6.92 11.14
N GLY A 86 -14.60 -6.59 11.38
CA GLY A 86 -13.95 -5.42 10.78
C GLY A 86 -13.13 -5.81 9.56
N SER A 87 -13.22 -5.05 8.47
CA SER A 87 -12.55 -5.40 7.22
C SER A 87 -11.10 -4.92 7.17
N LEU A 88 -10.22 -5.75 6.63
CA LEU A 88 -8.84 -5.43 6.29
C LEU A 88 -8.67 -5.33 4.78
N SER A 89 -7.87 -4.38 4.32
CA SER A 89 -7.39 -4.36 2.94
C SER A 89 -6.54 -5.58 2.63
N ARG A 90 -6.61 -6.11 1.40
CA ARG A 90 -5.80 -7.26 0.94
C ARG A 90 -4.31 -7.03 1.16
N SER A 91 -3.85 -5.79 1.05
CA SER A 91 -2.44 -5.42 1.27
C SER A 91 -1.95 -5.68 2.70
N SER A 92 -2.86 -5.96 3.64
CA SER A 92 -2.55 -6.23 5.05
C SER A 92 -3.03 -7.59 5.55
N TRP A 93 -3.42 -8.50 4.66
CA TRP A 93 -3.93 -9.80 5.07
C TRP A 93 -2.88 -10.72 5.67
N GLY A 94 -1.68 -10.73 5.12
CA GLY A 94 -0.57 -11.56 5.56
C GLY A 94 0.54 -10.77 6.23
N LEU A 95 1.76 -11.25 6.05
CA LEU A 95 2.99 -10.61 6.53
C LEU A 95 3.16 -9.22 5.92
N ASP A 96 3.72 -8.30 6.68
CA ASP A 96 4.05 -6.96 6.22
C ASP A 96 4.90 -7.02 4.94
N TYR A 97 4.37 -6.43 3.87
CA TYR A 97 5.02 -6.46 2.56
C TYR A 97 6.40 -5.82 2.55
N HIS A 98 6.67 -4.88 3.45
CA HIS A 98 8.00 -4.31 3.59
C HIS A 98 9.04 -5.38 3.93
N ILE A 99 8.69 -6.37 4.75
CA ILE A 99 9.58 -7.47 5.12
C ILE A 99 9.86 -8.33 3.88
N VAL A 100 8.80 -8.70 3.15
CA VAL A 100 8.92 -9.57 1.97
C VAL A 100 9.67 -8.87 0.84
N VAL A 101 9.24 -7.66 0.47
CA VAL A 101 9.84 -6.91 -0.65
C VAL A 101 11.30 -6.54 -0.34
N LYS A 102 11.60 -6.06 0.88
CA LYS A 102 13.00 -5.76 1.29
C LYS A 102 13.89 -7.00 1.25
N LYS A 103 13.37 -8.17 1.65
CA LYS A 103 14.11 -9.43 1.55
C LYS A 103 14.45 -9.75 0.10
N LEU A 104 13.47 -9.71 -0.80
CA LEU A 104 13.67 -9.97 -2.24
C LEU A 104 14.67 -9.00 -2.86
N LEU A 105 14.53 -7.70 -2.56
CA LEU A 105 15.44 -6.67 -3.07
C LEU A 105 16.88 -6.87 -2.56
N LYS A 106 17.05 -7.22 -1.27
CA LYS A 106 18.36 -7.49 -0.67
C LYS A 106 19.02 -8.72 -1.30
N GLU A 107 18.28 -9.79 -1.52
CA GLU A 107 18.79 -10.99 -2.18
C GLU A 107 19.15 -10.71 -3.63
N LEU A 108 18.31 -9.96 -4.35
CA LEU A 108 18.58 -9.56 -5.73
C LEU A 108 19.83 -8.69 -5.80
N SER A 109 19.93 -7.60 -5.03
CA SER A 109 21.08 -6.71 -5.05
C SER A 109 22.38 -7.41 -4.68
N GLY A 110 22.38 -8.31 -3.69
CA GLY A 110 23.57 -9.07 -3.31
C GLY A 110 24.05 -10.01 -4.41
N ARG A 111 23.16 -10.67 -5.15
CA ARG A 111 23.54 -11.49 -6.32
C ARG A 111 24.05 -10.62 -7.49
N LEU A 112 23.41 -9.46 -7.72
CA LEU A 112 23.84 -8.54 -8.75
C LEU A 112 25.25 -7.99 -8.46
N GLU A 113 25.52 -7.58 -7.21
CA GLU A 113 26.83 -7.12 -6.78
C GLU A 113 27.92 -8.18 -7.01
N SER A 114 27.62 -9.44 -6.68
CA SER A 114 28.56 -10.55 -6.86
C SER A 114 28.87 -10.85 -8.35
N VAL A 115 27.91 -10.60 -9.26
CA VAL A 115 28.03 -10.99 -10.68
C VAL A 115 28.46 -9.80 -11.55
N LEU A 116 27.96 -8.61 -11.26
CA LEU A 116 28.11 -7.42 -12.12
C LEU A 116 28.92 -6.30 -11.44
N GLY A 117 29.21 -6.43 -10.14
CA GLY A 117 29.79 -5.32 -9.36
C GLY A 117 28.81 -4.16 -9.24
N GLY A 118 29.33 -2.98 -8.87
CA GLY A 118 28.55 -1.75 -8.76
C GLY A 118 27.95 -1.54 -7.38
N SER A 119 27.23 -0.42 -7.22
CA SER A 119 26.56 -0.01 -5.98
C SER A 119 25.05 -0.18 -6.11
N TYR A 120 24.39 -0.54 -5.01
CA TYR A 120 22.95 -0.81 -4.98
C TYR A 120 22.32 -0.26 -3.71
N LEU A 121 21.24 0.54 -3.85
CA LEU A 121 20.38 0.96 -2.74
C LEU A 121 18.96 0.47 -2.98
N THR A 122 18.38 -0.21 -2.01
CA THR A 122 17.08 -0.88 -2.14
C THR A 122 15.99 -0.17 -1.36
N PHE A 123 14.80 -0.04 -1.95
CA PHE A 123 13.66 0.65 -1.35
C PHE A 123 12.36 -0.13 -1.59
N ALA A 124 11.51 -0.17 -0.57
CA ALA A 124 10.16 -0.70 -0.61
C ALA A 124 9.24 0.30 0.08
N ASP A 125 8.37 0.98 -0.67
CA ASP A 125 7.42 2.01 -0.22
C ASP A 125 8.04 3.25 0.45
N THR A 126 8.88 3.06 1.44
CA THR A 126 9.50 4.15 2.25
C THR A 126 10.70 4.82 1.58
N GLY A 127 10.89 4.66 0.29
CA GLY A 127 11.94 5.33 -0.48
C GLY A 127 11.60 6.79 -0.78
N PRO A 128 12.60 7.61 -1.17
CA PRO A 128 12.35 9.02 -1.49
C PRO A 128 11.62 9.21 -2.82
N LEU A 129 11.87 8.36 -3.82
CA LEU A 129 11.28 8.50 -5.16
C LEU A 129 9.81 8.06 -5.20
N VAL A 130 9.10 8.47 -6.25
CA VAL A 130 7.71 8.06 -6.46
C VAL A 130 7.66 6.67 -7.10
N ASP A 131 7.48 5.63 -6.29
CA ASP A 131 7.51 4.21 -6.70
C ASP A 131 6.63 3.90 -7.91
N ARG A 132 5.42 4.48 -7.95
CA ARG A 132 4.49 4.27 -9.06
C ARG A 132 5.01 4.82 -10.38
N GLU A 133 5.70 5.95 -10.34
CA GLU A 133 6.33 6.50 -11.55
C GLU A 133 7.46 5.61 -12.04
N LEU A 134 8.26 5.07 -11.12
CA LEU A 134 9.30 4.11 -11.47
C LEU A 134 8.71 2.85 -12.10
N ALA A 135 7.64 2.30 -11.54
CA ALA A 135 6.94 1.15 -12.09
C ALA A 135 6.36 1.43 -13.49
N TYR A 136 5.79 2.62 -13.71
CA TYR A 136 5.30 3.06 -15.01
C TYR A 136 6.41 3.16 -16.05
N ARG A 137 7.49 3.88 -15.74
CA ARG A 137 8.64 4.06 -16.62
C ARG A 137 9.38 2.75 -16.94
N SER A 138 9.39 1.83 -15.97
CA SER A 138 9.99 0.51 -16.15
C SER A 138 9.07 -0.48 -16.87
N GLY A 139 7.91 -0.06 -17.36
CA GLY A 139 6.98 -0.90 -18.12
C GLY A 139 6.25 -1.97 -17.28
N LEU A 140 6.21 -1.84 -15.95
CA LEU A 140 5.56 -2.83 -15.08
C LEU A 140 4.03 -2.74 -15.12
N GLY A 141 3.50 -1.62 -15.56
CA GLY A 141 2.07 -1.37 -15.66
C GLY A 141 1.77 0.08 -16.07
N TYR A 142 0.51 0.45 -16.03
CA TYR A 142 0.04 1.79 -16.36
C TYR A 142 -0.74 2.40 -15.20
N TYR A 143 -0.84 3.73 -15.17
CA TYR A 143 -1.66 4.43 -14.19
C TYR A 143 -3.15 4.20 -14.46
N GLY A 144 -3.84 3.59 -13.49
CA GLY A 144 -5.29 3.54 -13.47
C GLY A 144 -5.91 4.88 -13.04
N LYS A 145 -7.18 5.11 -13.40
CA LYS A 145 -7.95 6.28 -12.92
C LYS A 145 -8.07 6.32 -11.39
N ASN A 146 -7.86 5.19 -10.70
CA ASN A 146 -7.79 5.08 -9.24
C ASN A 146 -6.41 5.36 -8.64
N CYS A 147 -5.48 5.91 -9.42
CA CYS A 147 -4.10 6.21 -9.02
C CYS A 147 -3.23 4.99 -8.68
N CYS A 148 -3.70 3.75 -8.88
CA CYS A 148 -2.88 2.55 -8.76
C CYS A 148 -2.14 2.26 -10.07
N ILE A 149 -0.98 1.60 -9.98
CA ILE A 149 -0.39 0.94 -11.14
C ILE A 149 -1.17 -0.34 -11.41
N ILE A 150 -1.54 -0.55 -12.67
CA ILE A 150 -2.27 -1.73 -13.12
C ILE A 150 -1.34 -2.54 -14.02
N ASN A 151 -0.91 -3.69 -13.51
CA ASN A 151 -0.14 -4.67 -14.28
C ASN A 151 -1.07 -5.52 -15.14
N PRO A 152 -0.72 -5.83 -16.41
CA PRO A 152 -1.59 -6.61 -17.30
C PRO A 152 -1.93 -8.02 -16.80
N ILE A 153 -1.08 -8.63 -15.97
CA ILE A 153 -1.22 -10.02 -15.49
C ILE A 153 -1.86 -10.08 -14.09
N TYR A 154 -1.47 -9.16 -13.19
CA TYR A 154 -1.84 -9.20 -11.78
C TYR A 154 -2.78 -8.07 -11.36
N GLY A 155 -3.22 -7.24 -12.30
CA GLY A 155 -4.05 -6.08 -11.99
C GLY A 155 -3.31 -5.05 -11.13
N SER A 156 -4.03 -4.40 -10.23
CA SER A 156 -3.44 -3.43 -9.30
C SER A 156 -3.00 -4.02 -7.96
N TYR A 157 -3.07 -5.34 -7.80
CA TYR A 157 -2.69 -6.04 -6.58
C TYR A 157 -1.18 -6.38 -6.57
N VAL A 158 -0.35 -5.35 -6.69
CA VAL A 158 1.11 -5.47 -6.69
C VAL A 158 1.74 -4.46 -5.72
N PHE A 159 2.71 -4.91 -4.93
CA PHE A 159 3.63 -4.05 -4.21
C PHE A 159 4.80 -3.70 -5.11
N ILE A 160 5.30 -2.48 -5.00
CA ILE A 160 6.42 -1.99 -5.80
C ILE A 160 7.64 -1.87 -4.91
N GLY A 161 8.77 -2.34 -5.43
CA GLY A 161 10.07 -2.09 -4.83
C GLY A 161 11.07 -1.70 -5.92
N TYR A 162 12.12 -0.96 -5.55
CA TYR A 162 13.12 -0.55 -6.51
C TYR A 162 14.54 -0.57 -5.94
N ILE A 163 15.50 -0.62 -6.85
CA ILE A 163 16.93 -0.56 -6.59
C ILE A 163 17.50 0.58 -7.42
N LEU A 164 18.19 1.53 -6.77
CA LEU A 164 19.08 2.47 -7.44
C LEU A 164 20.45 1.81 -7.60
N THR A 165 21.07 1.94 -8.76
CA THR A 165 22.36 1.30 -9.04
C THR A 165 23.30 2.21 -9.86
N SER A 166 24.60 2.01 -9.66
CA SER A 166 25.64 2.63 -10.50
C SER A 166 25.81 1.95 -11.86
N LEU A 167 25.09 0.85 -12.10
CA LEU A 167 25.09 0.22 -13.42
C LEU A 167 24.32 1.09 -14.41
N GLU A 168 24.87 1.27 -15.59
CA GLU A 168 24.20 1.99 -16.67
C GLU A 168 23.09 1.11 -17.26
N LEU A 169 21.85 1.50 -16.94
CA LEU A 169 20.64 0.84 -17.41
C LEU A 169 19.86 1.83 -18.26
N SER A 170 19.40 1.36 -19.39
CA SER A 170 18.41 2.07 -20.21
C SER A 170 17.14 1.24 -20.29
N SER A 171 16.01 1.89 -20.37
CA SER A 171 14.76 1.20 -20.60
C SER A 171 14.43 1.21 -22.09
N ASP A 172 14.34 0.03 -22.67
CA ASP A 172 13.67 -0.15 -23.97
C ASP A 172 12.15 -0.34 -23.77
N ALA A 173 11.68 -0.27 -22.52
CA ALA A 173 10.27 -0.42 -22.20
C ALA A 173 9.50 0.82 -22.65
N ILE A 174 8.55 0.64 -23.53
CA ILE A 174 7.57 1.67 -23.87
C ILE A 174 6.55 1.69 -22.73
N PRO A 175 6.31 2.86 -22.09
CA PRO A 175 5.28 2.96 -21.08
C PRO A 175 3.93 2.47 -21.61
N ILE A 176 3.27 1.63 -20.83
CA ILE A 176 1.98 1.05 -21.22
C ILE A 176 0.90 2.13 -21.15
N GLU A 177 0.19 2.34 -22.25
CA GLU A 177 -0.94 3.27 -22.27
C GLU A 177 -2.07 2.82 -21.35
N SER A 178 -2.77 3.79 -20.76
CA SER A 178 -3.90 3.50 -19.88
C SER A 178 -5.04 2.81 -20.63
N GLN A 179 -5.42 1.64 -20.14
CA GLN A 179 -6.53 0.85 -20.68
C GLN A 179 -7.86 1.12 -19.95
N CYS A 180 -7.98 2.22 -19.23
CA CYS A 180 -9.21 2.58 -18.51
C CYS A 180 -10.33 3.06 -19.43
N GLY A 181 -10.03 3.60 -20.62
CA GLY A 181 -11.03 4.14 -21.56
C GLY A 181 -12.05 5.05 -20.84
N ASP A 182 -13.33 4.88 -21.11
CA ASP A 182 -14.43 5.64 -20.50
C ASP A 182 -14.90 5.09 -19.14
N CYS A 183 -14.30 4.00 -18.64
CA CYS A 183 -14.67 3.40 -17.37
C CYS A 183 -14.49 4.39 -16.20
N ARG A 184 -15.49 4.46 -15.31
CA ARG A 184 -15.53 5.34 -14.13
C ARG A 184 -15.81 4.56 -12.82
N LEU A 185 -15.92 3.24 -12.86
CA LEU A 185 -16.37 2.42 -11.72
C LEU A 185 -15.62 2.70 -10.41
N CYS A 186 -14.32 2.96 -10.46
CA CYS A 186 -13.53 3.26 -9.26
C CYS A 186 -13.84 4.64 -8.65
N LEU A 187 -14.16 5.63 -9.48
CA LEU A 187 -14.56 6.97 -9.04
C LEU A 187 -15.95 6.89 -8.38
N ASP A 188 -16.90 6.25 -9.08
CA ASP A 188 -18.30 6.16 -8.68
C ASP A 188 -18.48 5.31 -7.40
N ALA A 189 -17.64 4.28 -7.21
CA ALA A 189 -17.67 3.41 -6.04
C ALA A 189 -16.91 3.98 -4.82
N CYS A 190 -16.15 5.08 -4.96
CA CYS A 190 -15.39 5.61 -3.84
C CYS A 190 -16.33 6.17 -2.76
N PRO A 191 -16.37 5.57 -1.53
CA PRO A 191 -17.40 5.92 -0.54
C PRO A 191 -17.33 7.37 -0.09
N THR A 192 -16.13 7.96 -0.11
CA THR A 192 -15.86 9.33 0.37
C THR A 192 -15.70 10.33 -0.77
N GLY A 193 -15.75 9.88 -2.03
CA GLY A 193 -15.43 10.72 -3.18
C GLY A 193 -13.97 11.20 -3.20
N ALA A 194 -13.05 10.44 -2.58
CA ALA A 194 -11.63 10.78 -2.55
C ALA A 194 -10.98 10.80 -3.94
N LEU A 195 -11.50 10.02 -4.89
CA LEU A 195 -11.12 10.09 -6.30
C LEU A 195 -11.93 11.22 -6.96
N GLU A 196 -11.40 12.44 -6.94
CA GLU A 196 -12.11 13.65 -7.39
C GLU A 196 -12.18 13.76 -8.93
N ALA A 197 -11.20 13.17 -9.63
CA ALA A 197 -11.17 13.05 -11.08
C ALA A 197 -10.28 11.83 -11.47
N PRO A 198 -10.28 11.40 -12.75
CA PRO A 198 -9.35 10.38 -13.22
C PRO A 198 -7.90 10.70 -12.87
N GLY A 199 -7.26 9.85 -12.08
CA GLY A 199 -5.87 10.05 -11.64
C GLY A 199 -5.68 11.15 -10.58
N VAL A 200 -6.76 11.72 -10.02
CA VAL A 200 -6.69 12.77 -9.00
C VAL A 200 -7.28 12.26 -7.69
N LEU A 201 -6.40 12.04 -6.70
CA LEU A 201 -6.76 11.57 -5.36
C LEU A 201 -6.58 12.69 -4.33
N ASN A 202 -7.63 12.95 -3.57
CA ASN A 202 -7.55 13.68 -2.31
C ASN A 202 -7.26 12.68 -1.18
N PRO A 203 -6.03 12.64 -0.64
CA PRO A 203 -5.67 11.65 0.37
C PRO A 203 -6.44 11.84 1.67
N HIS A 204 -6.76 13.08 2.06
CA HIS A 204 -7.46 13.39 3.31
C HIS A 204 -8.91 12.90 3.34
N LYS A 205 -9.46 12.52 2.18
CA LYS A 205 -10.75 11.83 2.06
C LYS A 205 -10.58 10.31 1.86
N CYS A 206 -9.38 9.83 1.50
CA CYS A 206 -9.16 8.42 1.20
C CYS A 206 -9.22 7.55 2.47
N ILE A 207 -10.12 6.56 2.50
CA ILE A 207 -10.27 5.69 3.67
C ILE A 207 -8.96 4.96 4.01
N SER A 208 -8.13 4.62 3.01
CA SER A 208 -6.82 4.03 3.28
C SER A 208 -5.94 4.95 4.12
N TYR A 209 -5.95 6.25 3.85
CA TYR A 209 -5.26 7.25 4.68
C TYR A 209 -5.96 7.43 6.03
N LEU A 210 -7.30 7.58 6.05
CA LEU A 210 -8.07 7.80 7.27
C LEU A 210 -7.87 6.69 8.31
N THR A 211 -7.75 5.44 7.86
CA THR A 211 -7.47 4.33 8.77
C THR A 211 -6.06 4.36 9.37
N GLN A 212 -5.18 5.24 8.91
CA GLN A 212 -3.76 5.31 9.32
C GLN A 212 -3.38 6.62 10.01
N THR A 213 -4.00 7.75 9.67
CA THR A 213 -3.72 9.02 10.33
C THR A 213 -4.05 8.98 11.83
N LYS A 214 -3.36 9.80 12.63
CA LYS A 214 -3.69 10.05 14.05
C LYS A 214 -4.53 11.30 14.25
N GLU A 215 -4.75 12.07 13.19
CA GLU A 215 -5.62 13.24 13.21
C GLU A 215 -7.08 12.83 13.48
N TYR A 216 -7.86 13.79 13.98
CA TYR A 216 -9.30 13.60 14.13
C TYR A 216 -9.96 13.39 12.77
N ILE A 217 -10.82 12.40 12.68
CA ILE A 217 -11.60 12.10 11.48
C ILE A 217 -12.97 12.75 11.60
N PRO A 218 -13.38 13.66 10.71
CA PRO A 218 -14.72 14.26 10.72
C PRO A 218 -15.84 13.21 10.67
N GLU A 219 -16.92 13.43 11.40
CA GLU A 219 -18.02 12.46 11.55
C GLU A 219 -18.60 11.97 10.21
N GLU A 220 -18.69 12.86 9.23
CA GLU A 220 -19.18 12.49 7.91
C GLU A 220 -18.27 11.43 7.25
N LEU A 221 -16.94 11.58 7.39
CA LEU A 221 -15.99 10.61 6.90
C LEU A 221 -15.98 9.33 7.72
N GLN A 222 -16.17 9.42 9.08
CA GLN A 222 -16.33 8.23 9.92
C GLN A 222 -17.47 7.35 9.43
N LYS A 223 -18.65 7.92 9.16
CA LYS A 223 -19.81 7.19 8.62
C LYS A 223 -19.48 6.47 7.31
N ARG A 224 -18.71 7.10 6.44
CA ARG A 224 -18.32 6.55 5.13
C ARG A 224 -17.21 5.50 5.19
N MET A 225 -16.49 5.41 6.30
CA MET A 225 -15.50 4.34 6.55
C MET A 225 -16.17 2.97 6.69
N GLY A 226 -17.45 2.92 7.12
CA GLY A 226 -18.15 1.67 7.36
C GLY A 226 -17.41 0.83 8.40
N VAL A 227 -17.11 -0.42 8.08
CA VAL A 227 -16.43 -1.39 8.97
C VAL A 227 -14.94 -1.58 8.66
N LYS A 228 -14.31 -0.61 8.00
CA LYS A 228 -12.90 -0.72 7.61
C LYS A 228 -11.98 -0.41 8.78
N ILE A 229 -11.17 -1.40 9.16
CA ILE A 229 -10.21 -1.30 10.26
C ILE A 229 -8.84 -0.87 9.77
N TYR A 230 -8.41 -1.33 8.59
CA TYR A 230 -7.16 -0.91 7.97
C TYR A 230 -7.22 -0.99 6.45
N GLY A 231 -6.82 0.12 5.80
CA GLY A 231 -6.78 0.22 4.35
C GLY A 231 -8.17 0.22 3.69
N CYS A 232 -8.20 0.27 2.38
CA CYS A 232 -9.43 0.25 1.60
C CYS A 232 -9.17 -0.24 0.19
N ASP A 233 -9.84 -1.30 -0.22
CA ASP A 233 -9.72 -1.88 -1.57
C ASP A 233 -10.90 -1.52 -2.49
N THR A 234 -11.82 -0.64 -2.08
CA THR A 234 -13.08 -0.40 -2.82
C THR A 234 -12.83 -0.08 -4.29
N CYS A 235 -11.92 0.86 -4.59
CA CYS A 235 -11.60 1.24 -5.97
C CYS A 235 -10.89 0.13 -6.77
N GLN A 236 -10.18 -0.77 -6.10
CA GLN A 236 -9.52 -1.93 -6.73
C GLN A 236 -10.51 -3.09 -6.93
N ALA A 237 -11.39 -3.33 -5.96
CA ALA A 237 -12.36 -4.44 -6.00
C ALA A 237 -13.38 -4.29 -7.15
N VAL A 238 -13.81 -3.06 -7.46
CA VAL A 238 -14.74 -2.79 -8.57
C VAL A 238 -14.05 -2.71 -9.93
N CYS A 239 -12.71 -2.68 -9.96
CA CYS A 239 -11.96 -2.51 -11.20
C CYS A 239 -12.06 -3.76 -12.09
N PRO A 240 -12.53 -3.64 -13.35
CA PRO A 240 -12.62 -4.77 -14.26
C PRO A 240 -11.23 -5.35 -14.61
N LYS A 241 -10.17 -4.55 -14.50
CA LYS A 241 -8.79 -5.00 -14.72
C LYS A 241 -8.23 -5.86 -13.57
N ASN A 242 -8.98 -5.99 -12.48
CA ASN A 242 -8.67 -6.91 -11.38
C ASN A 242 -9.50 -8.20 -11.41
N LYS A 243 -10.40 -8.36 -12.42
CA LYS A 243 -11.18 -9.58 -12.59
C LYS A 243 -10.37 -10.63 -13.35
N GLY A 244 -10.29 -11.84 -12.79
CA GLY A 244 -9.61 -12.97 -13.44
C GLY A 244 -8.09 -12.84 -13.51
N VAL A 245 -7.50 -11.90 -12.76
CA VAL A 245 -6.03 -11.75 -12.68
C VAL A 245 -5.39 -12.94 -11.98
N ARG A 246 -4.13 -13.19 -12.30
CA ARG A 246 -3.35 -14.26 -11.68
C ARG A 246 -3.23 -14.05 -10.17
N SER A 247 -3.42 -15.13 -9.41
CA SER A 247 -3.17 -15.11 -7.96
C SER A 247 -1.68 -15.01 -7.64
N SER A 248 -1.38 -14.41 -6.50
CA SER A 248 -0.03 -14.37 -5.96
C SER A 248 0.45 -15.78 -5.58
N ARG A 249 1.72 -16.06 -5.83
CA ARG A 249 2.39 -17.26 -5.35
C ARG A 249 3.04 -17.08 -3.97
N TYR A 250 3.15 -15.84 -3.50
CA TYR A 250 3.77 -15.51 -2.22
C TYR A 250 2.83 -15.90 -1.08
N LYS A 251 3.14 -17.00 -0.40
CA LYS A 251 2.36 -17.53 0.73
C LYS A 251 2.35 -16.58 1.92
N GLU A 252 3.36 -15.74 2.03
CA GLU A 252 3.50 -14.70 3.05
C GLU A 252 2.32 -13.72 3.08
N PHE A 253 1.65 -13.52 1.94
CA PHE A 253 0.48 -12.63 1.85
C PHE A 253 -0.85 -13.31 2.10
N GLN A 254 -0.85 -14.62 2.39
CA GLN A 254 -2.07 -15.33 2.75
C GLN A 254 -2.56 -14.90 4.14
N PRO A 255 -3.88 -14.74 4.35
CA PRO A 255 -4.44 -14.26 5.61
C PRO A 255 -4.51 -15.36 6.70
N LEU A 256 -3.42 -16.08 6.94
CA LEU A 256 -3.39 -17.25 7.81
C LEU A 256 -3.76 -16.95 9.27
N LYS A 257 -3.39 -15.76 9.78
CA LYS A 257 -3.65 -15.36 11.16
C LYS A 257 -4.99 -14.65 11.33
N THR A 258 -5.42 -13.90 10.32
CA THR A 258 -6.55 -12.97 10.42
C THR A 258 -7.80 -13.43 9.69
N GLY A 259 -7.68 -14.37 8.73
CA GLY A 259 -8.77 -14.69 7.83
C GLY A 259 -9.23 -13.48 6.99
N GLY A 260 -8.36 -12.48 6.80
CA GLY A 260 -8.66 -11.27 6.03
C GLY A 260 -9.55 -10.25 6.75
N CYS A 261 -9.81 -10.42 8.04
CA CYS A 261 -10.64 -9.52 8.85
C CYS A 261 -10.12 -9.44 10.30
N VAL A 262 -10.67 -8.48 11.04
CA VAL A 262 -10.46 -8.34 12.49
C VAL A 262 -11.76 -8.72 13.18
N ASP A 263 -11.71 -9.54 14.23
CA ASP A 263 -12.80 -9.63 15.21
C ASP A 263 -12.72 -8.42 16.12
N ILE A 264 -13.71 -7.53 16.00
CA ILE A 264 -13.71 -6.26 16.72
C ILE A 264 -13.77 -6.49 18.23
N LYS A 265 -14.63 -7.39 18.70
CA LYS A 265 -14.74 -7.68 20.13
C LYS A 265 -13.42 -8.20 20.70
N GLU A 266 -12.84 -9.19 20.02
CA GLU A 266 -11.52 -9.74 20.38
C GLU A 266 -10.43 -8.64 20.42
N LEU A 267 -10.39 -7.75 19.41
CA LEU A 267 -9.41 -6.65 19.35
C LEU A 267 -9.51 -5.71 20.57
N LEU A 268 -10.72 -5.41 21.05
CA LEU A 268 -10.94 -4.53 22.21
C LEU A 268 -10.45 -5.20 23.50
N GLU A 269 -10.65 -6.51 23.63
CA GLU A 269 -10.33 -7.31 24.83
C GLU A 269 -8.85 -7.74 24.90
N MET A 270 -8.17 -7.87 23.77
CA MET A 270 -6.80 -8.38 23.68
C MET A 270 -5.84 -7.72 24.66
N SER A 271 -4.97 -8.52 25.26
CA SER A 271 -3.76 -8.01 25.89
C SER A 271 -2.79 -7.44 24.84
N LYS A 272 -1.78 -6.68 25.27
CA LYS A 272 -0.71 -6.19 24.35
C LYS A 272 0.03 -7.36 23.72
N ARG A 273 0.25 -8.45 24.46
CA ARG A 273 0.94 -9.64 24.00
C ARG A 273 0.13 -10.35 22.91
N ASP A 274 -1.15 -10.67 23.19
CA ASP A 274 -2.01 -11.35 22.21
C ASP A 274 -2.18 -10.55 20.93
N TYR A 275 -2.28 -9.22 21.05
CA TYR A 275 -2.29 -8.31 19.91
C TYR A 275 -1.00 -8.43 19.08
N THR A 276 0.17 -8.41 19.73
CA THR A 276 1.46 -8.51 19.05
C THR A 276 1.61 -9.87 18.35
N ASP A 277 1.19 -10.95 19.02
CA ASP A 277 1.28 -12.31 18.47
C ASP A 277 0.37 -12.49 17.23
N LYS A 278 -0.81 -11.85 17.22
CA LYS A 278 -1.77 -11.96 16.13
C LYS A 278 -1.55 -10.97 14.99
N TYR A 279 -1.31 -9.70 15.32
CA TYR A 279 -1.28 -8.60 14.36
C TYR A 279 0.09 -7.92 14.22
N GLY A 280 1.09 -8.32 15.02
CA GLY A 280 2.38 -7.62 15.12
C GLY A 280 3.19 -7.58 13.84
N ASP A 281 3.07 -8.60 13.01
CA ASP A 281 3.77 -8.74 11.74
C ASP A 281 2.94 -8.34 10.50
N MET A 282 1.75 -7.79 10.71
CA MET A 282 0.86 -7.30 9.66
C MET A 282 1.19 -5.85 9.30
N ALA A 283 1.08 -5.46 8.02
CA ALA A 283 1.29 -4.09 7.58
C ALA A 283 0.44 -3.06 8.35
N GLY A 284 -0.78 -3.43 8.75
CA GLY A 284 -1.66 -2.59 9.56
C GLY A 284 -1.14 -2.23 10.95
N ASN A 285 -0.11 -2.92 11.45
CA ASN A 285 0.43 -2.67 12.79
C ASN A 285 1.41 -1.48 12.87
N TRP A 286 1.92 -0.95 11.77
CA TRP A 286 2.93 0.11 11.80
C TRP A 286 2.51 1.39 12.56
N ARG A 287 1.21 1.68 12.61
CA ARG A 287 0.64 2.78 13.41
C ARG A 287 0.26 2.38 14.84
N GLY A 288 0.36 1.10 15.14
CA GLY A 288 0.13 0.51 16.45
C GLY A 288 -1.35 0.24 16.76
N ARG A 289 -1.56 -0.55 17.82
CA ARG A 289 -2.86 -1.01 18.30
C ARG A 289 -3.89 0.10 18.49
N SER A 290 -3.49 1.26 19.02
CA SER A 290 -4.41 2.35 19.34
C SER A 290 -5.14 2.88 18.10
N VAL A 291 -4.50 2.90 16.94
CA VAL A 291 -5.14 3.33 15.68
C VAL A 291 -6.16 2.29 15.22
N LEU A 292 -5.87 0.99 15.34
CA LEU A 292 -6.83 -0.06 15.00
C LEU A 292 -8.05 -0.03 15.92
N ILE A 293 -7.85 0.20 17.22
CA ILE A 293 -8.95 0.36 18.20
C ILE A 293 -9.80 1.58 17.84
N ARG A 294 -9.19 2.75 17.52
CA ARG A 294 -9.94 3.92 17.07
C ARG A 294 -10.82 3.58 15.86
N ASN A 295 -10.29 2.84 14.88
CA ASN A 295 -11.06 2.43 13.69
C ASN A 295 -12.17 1.42 14.05
N ALA A 296 -11.94 0.56 15.05
CA ALA A 296 -12.95 -0.35 15.57
C ALA A 296 -14.11 0.41 16.26
N LEU A 297 -13.82 1.46 17.03
CA LEU A 297 -14.83 2.34 17.64
C LEU A 297 -15.72 3.00 16.56
N ILE A 298 -15.11 3.50 15.48
CA ILE A 298 -15.87 4.02 14.35
C ILE A 298 -16.74 2.93 13.70
N ALA A 299 -16.22 1.73 13.54
CA ALA A 299 -16.96 0.61 12.96
C ALA A 299 -18.14 0.18 13.85
N ILE A 300 -17.97 0.12 15.17
CA ILE A 300 -19.03 -0.18 16.16
C ILE A 300 -20.17 0.83 16.01
N LYS A 301 -19.85 2.13 16.02
CA LYS A 301 -20.83 3.21 15.83
C LYS A 301 -21.56 3.09 14.48
N ASN A 302 -20.84 2.79 13.41
CA ASN A 302 -21.43 2.60 12.08
C ASN A 302 -22.36 1.38 11.98
N MET A 303 -22.14 0.36 12.80
CA MET A 303 -22.99 -0.83 12.89
C MET A 303 -24.19 -0.64 13.86
N GLY A 304 -24.13 0.36 14.74
CA GLY A 304 -25.17 0.59 15.77
C GLY A 304 -25.21 -0.50 16.84
N ILE A 305 -24.04 -1.06 17.21
CA ILE A 305 -23.93 -2.18 18.15
C ILE A 305 -23.24 -1.81 19.47
N GLU A 306 -23.22 -0.52 19.82
CA GLU A 306 -22.57 -0.02 21.03
C GLU A 306 -23.08 -0.73 22.28
N SER A 307 -24.41 -0.99 22.37
CA SER A 307 -25.01 -1.69 23.48
C SER A 307 -24.57 -3.15 23.64
N GLU A 308 -24.17 -3.80 22.55
CA GLU A 308 -23.67 -5.17 22.60
C GLU A 308 -22.23 -5.26 23.16
N LEU A 309 -21.51 -4.13 23.17
CA LEU A 309 -20.10 -4.02 23.55
C LEU A 309 -19.87 -3.02 24.70
N GLU A 310 -20.94 -2.70 25.50
CA GLU A 310 -20.85 -1.66 26.52
C GLU A 310 -19.75 -1.93 27.55
N ASP A 311 -19.57 -3.18 28.00
CA ASP A 311 -18.51 -3.55 28.95
C ASP A 311 -17.10 -3.26 28.38
N GLN A 312 -16.89 -3.56 27.09
CA GLN A 312 -15.62 -3.31 26.40
C GLN A 312 -15.38 -1.81 26.24
N LEU A 313 -16.41 -1.05 25.87
CA LEU A 313 -16.35 0.40 25.71
C LEU A 313 -16.08 1.09 27.06
N GLU A 314 -16.73 0.67 28.15
CA GLU A 314 -16.46 1.20 29.48
C GLU A 314 -15.02 0.93 29.93
N ASN A 315 -14.50 -0.27 29.67
CA ASN A 315 -13.11 -0.60 29.93
C ASN A 315 -12.12 0.27 29.12
N LEU A 316 -12.46 0.67 27.89
CA LEU A 316 -11.65 1.58 27.10
C LEU A 316 -11.72 3.03 27.64
N ARG A 317 -12.91 3.51 28.08
CA ARG A 317 -13.07 4.83 28.73
C ARG A 317 -12.16 4.98 29.94
N LYS A 318 -12.05 3.92 30.77
CA LYS A 318 -11.17 3.89 31.96
C LYS A 318 -9.66 3.98 31.62
N ARG A 319 -9.25 3.70 30.38
CA ARG A 319 -7.84 3.76 29.96
C ARG A 319 -7.38 5.17 29.57
N GLU A 320 -8.29 6.12 29.40
CA GLU A 320 -8.02 7.54 29.11
C GLU A 320 -7.08 7.81 27.93
N VAL A 321 -7.12 7.00 26.88
CA VAL A 321 -6.28 7.18 25.68
C VAL A 321 -6.83 8.32 24.83
N GLU A 322 -6.08 9.41 24.70
CA GLU A 322 -6.48 10.62 23.97
C GLU A 322 -7.03 10.36 22.57
N LEU A 323 -6.38 9.45 21.82
CA LEU A 323 -6.79 9.11 20.47
C LEU A 323 -8.23 8.52 20.42
N TRP A 324 -8.73 7.94 21.50
CA TRP A 324 -10.05 7.26 21.52
C TRP A 324 -11.17 8.17 22.00
N LYS A 325 -10.87 9.17 22.85
CA LYS A 325 -11.88 10.04 23.48
C LYS A 325 -12.95 10.58 22.53
N PRO A 326 -12.61 11.08 21.32
CA PRO A 326 -13.61 11.61 20.40
C PRO A 326 -14.56 10.55 19.82
N TYR A 327 -14.25 9.27 19.98
CA TYR A 327 -14.96 8.15 19.34
C TYR A 327 -15.70 7.25 20.34
N LEU A 328 -15.45 7.43 21.64
CA LEU A 328 -16.13 6.76 22.77
C LEU A 328 -17.38 7.54 23.21
#